data_392e0feebff53b58228440690b452857
#
_entry.id   392e0feebff53b58228440690b452857
#
_cell.length_a   1.000
_cell.length_b   1.000
_cell.length_c   1.000
_cell.angle_alpha   90.00
_cell.angle_beta   90.00
_cell.angle_gamma   90.00
#
_symmetry.space_group_name_H-M   'P 1'
#
loop_
_entity.id
_entity.type
_entity.pdbx_description
1 polymer ?
#
loop_
_entity_poly.entity_id
_entity_poly.type
_entity_poly.pdbx_seq_one_letter_code
_entity_poly.pdbx_strand_id
1 'polypeptide(L)'
;MPAYDHSLSTGFEVVDRWSGGVGWLAHPDETGERVSHAIAADDGLWLVDPVDAEGIDDLLAEYGDVTGVAVLSNYHARDADAFANRHDVAVHVPRWMDRVEERIDVPVERTDEVLGSAGFETTAVEPLSLYKAVVAYRPADGTLIVPDLLSSGSGYPVGDERVGVMLGSRLFPPREVFAEIEPERILFGHGRGVFEAADEALDDALDGARRRLPRALVANFGTNLRLFVSSMVD
;
A
#
# COMPACT_ATOMS: atom_id res chain seq x y z
N MET A 1 6.73 16.60 -12.65
CA MET A 1 6.05 16.00 -11.49
C MET A 1 7.13 15.52 -10.54
N PRO A 2 7.05 15.77 -9.21
CA PRO A 2 7.96 15.15 -8.25
C PRO A 2 7.78 13.63 -8.25
N ALA A 3 8.78 12.89 -7.75
CA ALA A 3 8.61 11.46 -7.52
C ALA A 3 7.64 11.25 -6.35
N TYR A 4 7.97 11.89 -5.23
CA TYR A 4 7.15 12.02 -4.03
C TYR A 4 7.12 13.48 -3.61
N ASP A 5 5.99 13.95 -3.08
CA ASP A 5 5.82 15.28 -2.51
C ASP A 5 5.63 15.13 -0.99
N HIS A 6 6.50 15.75 -0.19
CA HIS A 6 6.50 15.66 1.27
C HIS A 6 5.96 16.93 1.93
N SER A 7 5.42 17.86 1.16
CA SER A 7 4.69 18.98 1.71
C SER A 7 3.32 18.55 2.23
N LEU A 8 2.78 19.25 3.23
CA LEU A 8 1.37 19.05 3.59
C LEU A 8 0.49 19.38 2.38
N SER A 9 -0.33 18.42 1.99
CA SER A 9 -1.24 18.60 0.85
C SER A 9 -2.41 19.50 1.23
N THR A 10 -2.79 20.41 0.31
CA THR A 10 -3.94 21.31 0.47
C THR A 10 -5.28 20.63 0.12
N GLY A 11 -5.28 19.35 -0.14
CA GLY A 11 -6.47 18.56 -0.45
C GLY A 11 -6.09 17.14 -0.87
N PHE A 12 -7.06 16.33 -1.21
CA PHE A 12 -6.86 14.94 -1.61
C PHE A 12 -7.88 14.50 -2.67
N GLU A 13 -7.57 13.42 -3.37
CA GLU A 13 -8.50 12.73 -4.26
C GLU A 13 -8.89 11.37 -3.66
N VAL A 14 -10.19 11.12 -3.49
CA VAL A 14 -10.69 9.78 -3.13
C VAL A 14 -10.62 8.89 -4.37
N VAL A 15 -9.86 7.82 -4.30
CA VAL A 15 -9.60 6.93 -5.46
C VAL A 15 -10.25 5.57 -5.31
N ASP A 16 -10.44 5.10 -4.10
CA ASP A 16 -11.06 3.83 -3.78
C ASP A 16 -12.19 4.04 -2.77
N ARG A 17 -13.34 3.39 -2.99
CA ARG A 17 -14.47 3.45 -2.05
C ARG A 17 -15.25 2.15 -2.08
N TRP A 18 -15.46 1.55 -0.91
CA TRP A 18 -16.27 0.36 -0.73
C TRP A 18 -16.94 0.37 0.66
N SER A 19 -17.78 -0.61 0.95
CA SER A 19 -18.52 -0.68 2.23
C SER A 19 -17.64 -0.80 3.47
N GLY A 20 -16.41 -1.31 3.32
CA GLY A 20 -15.45 -1.53 4.40
C GLY A 20 -14.32 -0.50 4.48
N GLY A 21 -14.38 0.63 3.71
CA GLY A 21 -13.34 1.63 3.80
C GLY A 21 -13.24 2.59 2.60
N VAL A 22 -12.15 3.34 2.61
CA VAL A 22 -11.83 4.37 1.59
C VAL A 22 -10.33 4.43 1.35
N GLY A 23 -9.93 4.74 0.12
CA GLY A 23 -8.55 5.05 -0.25
C GLY A 23 -8.42 6.44 -0.86
N TRP A 24 -7.31 7.13 -0.55
CA TRP A 24 -7.06 8.48 -1.06
C TRP A 24 -5.63 8.69 -1.53
N LEU A 25 -5.47 9.63 -2.47
CA LEU A 25 -4.23 10.23 -2.91
C LEU A 25 -4.14 11.64 -2.31
N ALA A 26 -3.19 11.90 -1.44
CA ALA A 26 -2.91 13.23 -0.92
C ALA A 26 -2.25 14.11 -2.01
N HIS A 27 -1.41 13.54 -2.85
CA HIS A 27 -0.70 14.20 -3.93
C HIS A 27 -1.01 13.58 -5.31
N PRO A 28 -2.15 13.88 -5.94
CA PRO A 28 -2.56 13.27 -7.20
C PRO A 28 -1.59 13.50 -8.37
N ASP A 29 -0.76 14.55 -8.27
CA ASP A 29 0.21 14.93 -9.30
C ASP A 29 1.62 14.33 -9.10
N GLU A 30 1.85 13.53 -8.06
CA GLU A 30 3.13 12.84 -7.88
C GLU A 30 3.25 11.59 -8.74
N THR A 31 4.49 11.26 -9.17
CA THR A 31 4.72 10.06 -9.98
C THR A 31 4.51 8.77 -9.18
N GLY A 32 4.72 8.81 -7.87
CA GLY A 32 4.61 7.66 -6.98
C GLY A 32 3.18 7.22 -6.73
N GLU A 33 2.18 8.09 -6.96
CA GLU A 33 0.75 7.79 -6.77
C GLU A 33 0.48 7.08 -5.43
N ARG A 34 1.03 7.62 -4.31
CA ARG A 34 0.90 7.01 -2.98
C ARG A 34 -0.54 7.00 -2.52
N VAL A 35 -1.13 5.82 -2.45
CA VAL A 35 -2.48 5.63 -1.91
C VAL A 35 -2.39 5.25 -0.45
N SER A 36 -3.23 5.87 0.36
CA SER A 36 -3.47 5.55 1.76
C SER A 36 -4.87 4.98 1.90
N HIS A 37 -5.08 4.13 2.89
CA HIS A 37 -6.40 3.52 3.09
C HIS A 37 -6.86 3.68 4.54
N ALA A 38 -8.19 3.85 4.70
CA ALA A 38 -8.88 3.72 5.97
C ALA A 38 -9.81 2.52 5.89
N ILE A 39 -9.68 1.59 6.83
CA ILE A 39 -10.33 0.28 6.82
C ILE A 39 -11.14 0.11 8.08
N ALA A 40 -12.44 -0.14 7.92
CA ALA A 40 -13.33 -0.41 9.04
C ALA A 40 -13.01 -1.77 9.67
N ALA A 41 -12.97 -1.78 11.00
CA ALA A 41 -12.79 -2.93 11.86
C ALA A 41 -13.85 -2.93 12.97
N ASP A 42 -13.89 -3.98 13.79
CA ASP A 42 -14.86 -4.11 14.88
C ASP A 42 -14.67 -3.04 15.98
N ASP A 43 -13.43 -2.56 16.15
CA ASP A 43 -13.04 -1.58 17.17
C ASP A 43 -12.95 -0.14 16.66
N GLY A 44 -13.15 0.10 15.36
CA GLY A 44 -13.11 1.42 14.74
C GLY A 44 -12.43 1.42 13.38
N LEU A 45 -11.64 2.44 13.09
CA LEU A 45 -11.02 2.68 11.80
C LEU A 45 -9.49 2.51 11.87
N TRP A 46 -8.94 1.63 11.05
CA TRP A 46 -7.51 1.44 10.89
C TRP A 46 -6.98 2.18 9.67
N LEU A 47 -5.97 3.02 9.87
CA LEU A 47 -5.29 3.70 8.76
C LEU A 47 -4.10 2.86 8.29
N VAL A 48 -3.96 2.72 6.98
CA VAL A 48 -2.88 1.95 6.34
C VAL A 48 -2.00 2.89 5.52
N ASP A 49 -0.72 2.95 5.88
CA ASP A 49 0.30 3.75 5.17
C ASP A 49 -0.17 5.20 4.90
N PRO A 50 -0.67 5.96 5.90
CA PRO A 50 -1.37 7.21 5.66
C PRO A 50 -0.43 8.35 5.22
N VAL A 51 -0.89 9.14 4.25
CA VAL A 51 -0.33 10.45 3.86
C VAL A 51 -1.34 11.53 4.23
N ASP A 52 -0.88 12.57 4.93
CA ASP A 52 -1.73 13.63 5.45
C ASP A 52 -2.16 14.61 4.35
N ALA A 53 -3.34 15.19 4.52
CA ALA A 53 -3.90 16.20 3.65
C ALA A 53 -4.90 17.07 4.40
N GLU A 54 -5.04 18.32 3.99
CA GLU A 54 -6.05 19.22 4.55
C GLU A 54 -7.47 18.67 4.31
N GLY A 55 -8.26 18.57 5.39
CA GLY A 55 -9.63 18.05 5.36
C GLY A 55 -9.78 16.53 5.39
N ILE A 56 -8.68 15.77 5.53
CA ILE A 56 -8.76 14.31 5.55
C ILE A 56 -9.55 13.78 6.75
N ASP A 57 -9.49 14.44 7.91
CA ASP A 57 -10.20 14.01 9.10
C ASP A 57 -11.72 14.08 8.92
N ASP A 58 -12.23 15.01 8.11
CA ASP A 58 -13.66 15.08 7.77
C ASP A 58 -14.09 13.84 6.96
N LEU A 59 -13.23 13.36 6.05
CA LEU A 59 -13.46 12.12 5.32
C LEU A 59 -13.44 10.91 6.25
N LEU A 60 -12.44 10.81 7.12
CA LEU A 60 -12.29 9.68 8.05
C LEU A 60 -13.48 9.58 8.99
N ALA A 61 -13.99 10.70 9.48
CA ALA A 61 -15.16 10.76 10.37
C ALA A 61 -16.44 10.18 9.73
N GLU A 62 -16.54 10.10 8.40
CA GLU A 62 -17.66 9.42 7.72
C GLU A 62 -17.66 7.90 7.96
N TYR A 63 -16.50 7.32 8.32
CA TYR A 63 -16.29 5.86 8.46
C TYR A 63 -16.16 5.40 9.91
N GLY A 64 -15.79 6.29 10.83
CA GLY A 64 -15.65 5.99 12.26
C GLY A 64 -14.49 6.69 12.92
N ASP A 65 -14.27 6.38 14.20
CA ASP A 65 -13.15 6.88 14.98
C ASP A 65 -11.88 6.10 14.61
N VAL A 66 -10.76 6.79 14.44
CA VAL A 66 -9.47 6.14 14.18
C VAL A 66 -8.99 5.44 15.46
N THR A 67 -8.66 4.15 15.36
CA THR A 67 -8.25 3.29 16.48
C THR A 67 -6.83 2.76 16.34
N GLY A 68 -6.22 2.88 15.16
CA GLY A 68 -4.83 2.49 14.95
C GLY A 68 -4.29 2.93 13.60
N VAL A 69 -2.97 3.00 13.51
CA VAL A 69 -2.23 3.24 12.27
C VAL A 69 -1.33 2.04 12.01
N ALA A 70 -1.43 1.45 10.83
CA ALA A 70 -0.61 0.33 10.40
C ALA A 70 0.37 0.75 9.30
N VAL A 71 1.65 0.37 9.43
CA VAL A 71 2.65 0.54 8.38
C VAL A 71 3.00 -0.83 7.81
N LEU A 72 2.70 -1.05 6.54
CA LEU A 72 2.82 -2.34 5.87
C LEU A 72 4.08 -2.49 4.99
N SER A 73 4.88 -1.42 4.83
CA SER A 73 6.16 -1.46 4.13
C SER A 73 7.21 -0.66 4.89
N ASN A 74 8.46 -1.15 4.92
CA ASN A 74 9.57 -0.42 5.56
C ASN A 74 9.94 0.90 4.87
N TYR A 75 9.28 1.24 3.76
CA TYR A 75 9.36 2.52 3.05
C TYR A 75 8.11 3.38 3.19
N HIS A 76 7.08 2.92 3.91
CA HIS A 76 5.79 3.60 4.03
C HIS A 76 5.53 4.19 5.41
N ALA A 77 6.56 4.65 6.12
CA ALA A 77 6.36 5.42 7.35
C ALA A 77 5.45 6.65 7.10
N ARG A 78 5.65 7.32 5.96
CA ARG A 78 4.83 8.44 5.48
C ARG A 78 4.53 9.42 6.63
N ASP A 79 3.25 9.75 6.86
CA ASP A 79 2.80 10.66 7.93
C ASP A 79 2.12 9.90 9.08
N ALA A 80 2.53 8.64 9.32
CA ALA A 80 1.95 7.78 10.35
C ALA A 80 1.98 8.40 11.76
N ASP A 81 3.05 9.11 12.10
CA ASP A 81 3.23 9.82 13.38
C ASP A 81 2.26 11.00 13.53
N ALA A 82 1.99 11.74 12.46
CA ALA A 82 1.04 12.86 12.47
C ALA A 82 -0.37 12.36 12.81
N PHE A 83 -0.82 11.25 12.20
CA PHE A 83 -2.10 10.63 12.51
C PHE A 83 -2.14 10.02 13.90
N ALA A 84 -1.08 9.31 14.32
CA ALA A 84 -0.98 8.73 15.65
C ALA A 84 -1.11 9.79 16.75
N ASN A 85 -0.39 10.90 16.61
CA ASN A 85 -0.47 12.02 17.55
C ASN A 85 -1.85 12.70 17.54
N ARG A 86 -2.46 12.88 16.37
CA ARG A 86 -3.74 13.57 16.21
C ARG A 86 -4.91 12.80 16.81
N HIS A 87 -4.90 11.49 16.67
CA HIS A 87 -5.97 10.61 17.13
C HIS A 87 -5.68 9.91 18.46
N ASP A 88 -4.50 10.14 19.06
CA ASP A 88 -4.03 9.49 20.30
C ASP A 88 -4.06 7.96 20.20
N VAL A 89 -3.51 7.42 19.11
CA VAL A 89 -3.45 5.99 18.81
C VAL A 89 -2.01 5.52 18.56
N ALA A 90 -1.77 4.21 18.63
CA ALA A 90 -0.46 3.63 18.35
C ALA A 90 -0.20 3.48 16.84
N VAL A 91 1.08 3.54 16.45
CA VAL A 91 1.55 3.07 15.15
C VAL A 91 1.99 1.61 15.27
N HIS A 92 1.35 0.73 14.51
CA HIS A 92 1.62 -0.70 14.50
C HIS A 92 2.54 -1.07 13.33
N VAL A 93 3.61 -1.79 13.64
CA VAL A 93 4.56 -2.29 12.64
C VAL A 93 4.84 -3.78 12.87
N PRO A 94 5.14 -4.57 11.83
CA PRO A 94 5.59 -5.94 11.99
C PRO A 94 6.85 -6.02 12.87
N ARG A 95 6.96 -7.06 13.72
CA ARG A 95 8.11 -7.23 14.64
C ARG A 95 9.48 -7.22 13.96
N TRP A 96 9.55 -7.65 12.71
CA TRP A 96 10.78 -7.79 11.93
C TRP A 96 11.08 -6.55 11.06
N MET A 97 10.20 -5.54 11.06
CA MET A 97 10.37 -4.30 10.30
C MET A 97 11.06 -3.26 11.19
N ASP A 98 12.24 -2.83 10.83
CA ASP A 98 13.12 -1.99 11.65
C ASP A 98 13.27 -0.54 11.16
N ARG A 99 13.17 -0.31 9.84
CA ARG A 99 13.41 1.00 9.23
C ARG A 99 12.35 2.06 9.57
N VAL A 100 11.12 1.65 9.88
CA VAL A 100 10.00 2.58 10.13
C VAL A 100 10.28 3.47 11.33
N GLU A 101 10.82 2.91 12.43
CA GLU A 101 11.12 3.66 13.67
C GLU A 101 12.17 4.76 13.48
N GLU A 102 13.02 4.65 12.46
CA GLU A 102 14.01 5.68 12.15
C GLU A 102 13.39 6.93 11.51
N ARG A 103 12.10 6.86 11.14
CA ARG A 103 11.41 7.85 10.29
C ARG A 103 10.18 8.46 10.94
N ILE A 104 9.80 8.02 12.11
CA ILE A 104 8.65 8.53 12.85
C ILE A 104 9.05 8.92 14.28
N ASP A 105 8.44 10.00 14.79
CA ASP A 105 8.77 10.58 16.09
C ASP A 105 7.82 10.12 17.21
N VAL A 106 7.13 9.00 17.04
CA VAL A 106 6.24 8.40 18.04
C VAL A 106 6.64 6.96 18.36
N PRO A 107 6.31 6.45 19.55
CA PRO A 107 6.52 5.04 19.86
C PRO A 107 5.74 4.13 18.90
N VAL A 108 6.39 3.08 18.41
CA VAL A 108 5.73 2.06 17.60
C VAL A 108 5.39 0.83 18.44
N GLU A 109 4.24 0.23 18.17
CA GLU A 109 3.86 -1.07 18.67
C GLU A 109 4.28 -2.17 17.69
N ARG A 110 5.26 -2.99 18.11
CA ARG A 110 5.74 -4.12 17.30
C ARG A 110 4.86 -5.33 17.53
N THR A 111 4.14 -5.73 16.51
CA THR A 111 3.12 -6.78 16.60
C THR A 111 3.18 -7.73 15.41
N ASP A 112 2.58 -8.90 15.55
CA ASP A 112 2.30 -9.81 14.43
C ASP A 112 0.89 -9.54 13.86
N GLU A 113 0.03 -8.83 14.62
CA GLU A 113 -1.31 -8.41 14.24
C GLU A 113 -1.32 -6.92 13.86
N VAL A 114 -0.72 -6.58 12.72
CA VAL A 114 -0.44 -5.20 12.32
C VAL A 114 -1.72 -4.38 12.08
N LEU A 115 -2.81 -5.02 11.72
CA LEU A 115 -4.12 -4.42 11.47
C LEU A 115 -5.14 -4.75 12.59
N GLY A 116 -4.64 -5.10 13.77
CA GLY A 116 -5.44 -5.33 14.97
C GLY A 116 -6.64 -6.23 14.73
N SER A 117 -7.84 -5.75 15.10
CA SER A 117 -9.10 -6.49 14.99
C SER A 117 -9.72 -6.47 13.58
N ALA A 118 -9.07 -5.87 12.58
CA ALA A 118 -9.62 -5.75 11.24
C ALA A 118 -9.74 -7.08 10.46
N GLY A 119 -9.32 -8.21 11.06
CA GLY A 119 -9.53 -9.55 10.51
C GLY A 119 -8.65 -9.92 9.33
N PHE A 120 -7.48 -9.28 9.18
CA PHE A 120 -6.52 -9.58 8.14
C PHE A 120 -5.52 -10.65 8.56
N GLU A 121 -5.34 -11.64 7.70
CA GLU A 121 -4.20 -12.55 7.71
C GLU A 121 -3.03 -11.87 7.00
N THR A 122 -1.83 -11.92 7.60
CA THR A 122 -0.66 -11.20 7.11
C THR A 122 0.46 -12.13 6.71
N THR A 123 1.07 -11.87 5.55
CA THR A 123 2.22 -12.61 5.03
C THR A 123 3.40 -11.65 4.83
N ALA A 124 4.52 -11.94 5.49
CA ALA A 124 5.77 -11.20 5.29
C ALA A 124 6.35 -11.49 3.90
N VAL A 125 6.78 -10.43 3.20
CA VAL A 125 7.42 -10.54 1.89
C VAL A 125 8.72 -9.75 1.85
N GLU A 126 9.77 -10.39 1.36
CA GLU A 126 11.10 -9.80 1.20
C GLU A 126 11.62 -10.06 -0.23
N PRO A 127 11.04 -9.42 -1.25
CA PRO A 127 11.40 -9.66 -2.64
C PRO A 127 12.85 -9.30 -2.97
N LEU A 128 13.42 -8.38 -2.22
CA LEU A 128 14.82 -7.99 -2.24
C LEU A 128 15.27 -7.80 -0.79
N SER A 129 16.50 -8.13 -0.44
CA SER A 129 16.99 -8.13 0.94
C SER A 129 16.85 -6.80 1.70
N LEU A 130 16.66 -5.68 0.99
CA LEU A 130 16.45 -4.34 1.56
C LEU A 130 14.98 -3.94 1.60
N TYR A 131 14.11 -4.74 0.99
CA TYR A 131 12.71 -4.42 0.81
C TYR A 131 11.84 -5.39 1.61
N LYS A 132 11.20 -4.88 2.63
CA LYS A 132 10.35 -5.66 3.52
C LYS A 132 8.94 -5.06 3.54
N ALA A 133 7.94 -5.89 3.30
CA ALA A 133 6.55 -5.48 3.32
C ALA A 133 5.63 -6.61 3.82
N VAL A 134 4.39 -6.27 4.09
CA VAL A 134 3.32 -7.20 4.44
C VAL A 134 2.31 -7.22 3.32
N VAL A 135 1.95 -8.39 2.85
CA VAL A 135 0.71 -8.63 2.11
C VAL A 135 -0.36 -9.00 3.14
N ALA A 136 -1.48 -8.30 3.14
CA ALA A 136 -2.57 -8.55 4.07
C ALA A 136 -3.85 -8.95 3.32
N TYR A 137 -4.46 -10.06 3.71
CA TYR A 137 -5.69 -10.57 3.11
C TYR A 137 -6.77 -10.75 4.16
N ARG A 138 -7.97 -10.26 3.89
CA ARG A 138 -9.15 -10.43 4.74
C ARG A 138 -10.13 -11.39 4.06
N PRO A 139 -10.20 -12.67 4.50
CA PRO A 139 -11.07 -13.67 3.86
C PRO A 139 -12.56 -13.33 3.95
N ALA A 140 -12.98 -12.62 5.00
CA ALA A 140 -14.39 -12.32 5.26
C ALA A 140 -15.08 -11.53 4.12
N ASP A 141 -14.32 -10.72 3.38
CA ASP A 141 -14.85 -9.90 2.27
C ASP A 141 -13.92 -9.86 1.05
N GLY A 142 -12.92 -10.73 1.00
CA GLY A 142 -11.99 -10.82 -0.12
C GLY A 142 -11.12 -9.58 -0.34
N THR A 143 -10.83 -8.79 0.70
CA THR A 143 -9.97 -7.61 0.58
C THR A 143 -8.51 -8.00 0.67
N LEU A 144 -7.74 -7.76 -0.40
CA LEU A 144 -6.30 -7.95 -0.47
C LEU A 144 -5.60 -6.59 -0.48
N ILE A 145 -4.62 -6.38 0.42
CA ILE A 145 -3.77 -5.18 0.45
C ILE A 145 -2.34 -5.58 0.09
N VAL A 146 -1.79 -4.94 -0.93
CA VAL A 146 -0.42 -5.16 -1.40
C VAL A 146 0.29 -3.81 -1.50
N PRO A 147 1.16 -3.45 -0.54
CA PRO A 147 1.80 -2.14 -0.53
C PRO A 147 2.63 -1.84 -1.79
N ASP A 148 3.49 -2.78 -2.20
CA ASP A 148 4.51 -2.50 -3.22
C ASP A 148 4.79 -3.64 -4.21
N LEU A 149 4.50 -4.88 -3.83
CA LEU A 149 4.85 -6.05 -4.64
C LEU A 149 4.06 -6.10 -5.95
N LEU A 150 2.84 -5.62 -5.90
CA LEU A 150 1.92 -5.40 -7.02
C LEU A 150 1.41 -3.96 -6.98
N SER A 151 1.06 -3.41 -8.14
CA SER A 151 0.47 -2.08 -8.24
C SER A 151 -0.26 -1.87 -9.57
N SER A 152 -1.24 -0.98 -9.57
CA SER A 152 -1.86 -0.43 -10.78
C SER A 152 -1.23 0.90 -11.21
N GLY A 153 -0.40 1.50 -10.35
CA GLY A 153 0.21 2.80 -10.55
C GLY A 153 1.37 2.84 -11.56
N SER A 154 1.82 4.04 -11.82
CA SER A 154 2.90 4.32 -12.77
C SER A 154 4.17 3.52 -12.47
N GLY A 155 4.78 2.94 -13.51
CA GLY A 155 6.00 2.14 -13.38
C GLY A 155 5.76 0.65 -13.13
N TYR A 156 4.52 0.21 -12.93
CA TYR A 156 4.18 -1.19 -12.73
C TYR A 156 3.53 -1.83 -13.96
N PRO A 157 2.30 -1.51 -14.36
CA PRO A 157 1.67 -2.18 -15.49
C PRO A 157 2.35 -1.88 -16.83
N VAL A 158 2.28 -2.83 -17.75
CA VAL A 158 2.67 -2.64 -19.14
C VAL A 158 1.68 -3.26 -20.10
N GLY A 159 1.37 -2.52 -21.15
CA GLY A 159 0.41 -2.97 -22.17
C GLY A 159 -1.00 -2.94 -21.66
N ASP A 160 -1.60 -4.11 -21.56
CA ASP A 160 -2.98 -4.36 -21.15
C ASP A 160 -3.10 -4.86 -19.69
N GLU A 161 -2.00 -4.88 -18.95
CA GLU A 161 -2.03 -5.22 -17.52
C GLU A 161 -2.87 -4.23 -16.74
N ARG A 162 -3.79 -4.72 -15.93
CA ARG A 162 -4.52 -3.93 -14.92
C ARG A 162 -3.69 -3.81 -13.63
N VAL A 163 -2.93 -4.85 -13.33
CA VAL A 163 -2.03 -4.97 -12.19
C VAL A 163 -0.65 -5.35 -12.70
N GLY A 164 0.38 -4.63 -12.28
CA GLY A 164 1.76 -4.93 -12.61
C GLY A 164 2.51 -5.50 -11.42
N VAL A 165 3.42 -6.44 -11.67
CA VAL A 165 4.37 -6.95 -10.68
C VAL A 165 5.56 -5.99 -10.60
N MET A 166 6.09 -5.74 -9.39
CA MET A 166 7.34 -5.00 -9.17
C MET A 166 8.43 -5.47 -10.17
N LEU A 167 9.11 -4.53 -10.81
CA LEU A 167 10.03 -4.83 -11.92
C LEU A 167 11.09 -5.88 -11.55
N GLY A 168 11.67 -5.78 -10.35
CA GLY A 168 12.67 -6.74 -9.85
C GLY A 168 12.13 -8.16 -9.62
N SER A 169 10.84 -8.27 -9.34
CA SER A 169 10.16 -9.56 -9.06
C SER A 169 9.56 -10.22 -10.30
N ARG A 170 9.51 -9.54 -11.45
CA ARG A 170 8.89 -10.10 -12.67
C ARG A 170 9.56 -11.38 -13.19
N LEU A 171 10.87 -11.56 -12.96
CA LEU A 171 11.58 -12.77 -13.37
C LEU A 171 11.19 -13.98 -12.51
N PHE A 172 10.95 -13.74 -11.23
CA PHE A 172 10.53 -14.73 -10.23
C PHE A 172 9.32 -14.19 -9.47
N PRO A 173 8.13 -14.18 -10.10
CA PRO A 173 6.93 -13.64 -9.47
C PRO A 173 6.57 -14.46 -8.22
N PRO A 174 6.14 -13.81 -7.14
CA PRO A 174 5.95 -14.42 -5.81
C PRO A 174 4.60 -15.16 -5.74
N ARG A 175 4.40 -16.17 -6.57
CA ARG A 175 3.15 -16.94 -6.70
C ARG A 175 2.73 -17.61 -5.39
N GLU A 176 3.71 -18.06 -4.60
CA GLU A 176 3.44 -18.75 -3.34
C GLU A 176 2.75 -17.86 -2.31
N VAL A 177 3.01 -16.54 -2.36
CA VAL A 177 2.37 -15.56 -1.47
C VAL A 177 0.87 -15.45 -1.73
N PHE A 178 0.44 -15.69 -2.97
CA PHE A 178 -0.93 -15.48 -3.44
C PHE A 178 -1.67 -16.79 -3.75
N ALA A 179 -1.06 -17.95 -3.50
CA ALA A 179 -1.57 -19.26 -3.96
C ALA A 179 -2.96 -19.64 -3.42
N GLU A 180 -3.33 -19.12 -2.23
CA GLU A 180 -4.61 -19.42 -1.58
C GLU A 180 -5.49 -18.17 -1.45
N ILE A 181 -5.17 -17.11 -2.23
CA ILE A 181 -5.87 -15.81 -2.17
C ILE A 181 -6.77 -15.66 -3.40
N GLU A 182 -8.07 -15.54 -3.16
CA GLU A 182 -9.09 -15.24 -4.17
C GLU A 182 -9.70 -13.86 -3.85
N PRO A 183 -9.11 -12.74 -4.33
CA PRO A 183 -9.52 -11.43 -3.91
C PRO A 183 -10.77 -10.95 -4.67
N GLU A 184 -11.75 -10.41 -3.93
CA GLU A 184 -12.85 -9.62 -4.49
C GLU A 184 -12.39 -8.20 -4.87
N ARG A 185 -11.35 -7.71 -4.18
CA ARG A 185 -10.70 -6.44 -4.45
C ARG A 185 -9.23 -6.45 -4.04
N ILE A 186 -8.43 -5.66 -4.78
CA ILE A 186 -7.02 -5.46 -4.45
C ILE A 186 -6.78 -3.98 -4.22
N LEU A 187 -6.21 -3.64 -3.07
CA LEU A 187 -5.80 -2.31 -2.67
C LEU A 187 -4.27 -2.23 -2.73
N PHE A 188 -3.74 -1.11 -3.22
CA PHE A 188 -2.31 -0.93 -3.40
C PHE A 188 -1.77 0.25 -2.62
N GLY A 189 -0.51 0.19 -2.22
CA GLY A 189 0.18 1.37 -1.69
C GLY A 189 0.46 2.43 -2.76
N HIS A 190 0.35 2.06 -4.05
CA HIS A 190 0.56 2.92 -5.20
C HIS A 190 -0.46 2.63 -6.31
N GLY A 191 -1.12 3.67 -6.82
CA GLY A 191 -2.18 3.54 -7.82
C GLY A 191 -3.52 3.08 -7.26
N ARG A 192 -4.56 3.13 -8.07
CA ARG A 192 -5.96 2.85 -7.68
C ARG A 192 -6.21 1.36 -7.47
N GLY A 193 -7.10 1.02 -6.56
CA GLY A 193 -7.54 -0.34 -6.32
C GLY A 193 -8.23 -1.01 -7.52
N VAL A 194 -8.28 -2.32 -7.51
CA VAL A 194 -9.00 -3.14 -8.50
C VAL A 194 -10.17 -3.82 -7.81
N PHE A 195 -11.40 -3.52 -8.26
CA PHE A 195 -12.66 -3.95 -7.65
C PHE A 195 -13.50 -4.88 -8.53
N GLU A 196 -13.16 -5.02 -9.81
CA GLU A 196 -13.86 -5.89 -10.74
C GLU A 196 -12.93 -6.96 -11.24
N ALA A 197 -13.32 -8.23 -11.18
CA ALA A 197 -12.52 -9.39 -11.60
C ALA A 197 -11.07 -9.26 -11.04
N ALA A 198 -10.97 -9.08 -9.73
CA ALA A 198 -9.69 -8.80 -9.06
C ALA A 198 -8.80 -10.05 -9.02
N ASP A 199 -9.40 -11.21 -8.87
CA ASP A 199 -8.78 -12.53 -8.98
C ASP A 199 -8.16 -12.74 -10.37
N GLU A 200 -8.91 -12.48 -11.44
CA GLU A 200 -8.42 -12.57 -12.82
C GLU A 200 -7.25 -11.59 -13.07
N ALA A 201 -7.31 -10.38 -12.49
CA ALA A 201 -6.25 -9.39 -12.61
C ALA A 201 -4.98 -9.81 -11.86
N LEU A 202 -5.11 -10.44 -10.69
CA LEU A 202 -4.01 -11.02 -9.94
C LEU A 202 -3.34 -12.15 -10.71
N ASP A 203 -4.13 -13.10 -11.23
CA ASP A 203 -3.66 -14.23 -12.01
C ASP A 203 -2.92 -13.76 -13.28
N ASP A 204 -3.51 -12.83 -14.04
CA ASP A 204 -2.87 -12.28 -15.25
C ASP A 204 -1.55 -11.57 -14.93
N ALA A 205 -1.48 -10.83 -13.83
CA ALA A 205 -0.25 -10.17 -13.39
C ALA A 205 0.85 -11.19 -13.10
N LEU A 206 0.55 -12.22 -12.32
CA LEU A 206 1.51 -13.25 -11.91
C LEU A 206 1.91 -14.15 -13.08
N ASP A 207 0.95 -14.58 -13.90
CA ASP A 207 1.18 -15.47 -15.05
C ASP A 207 1.89 -14.76 -16.18
N GLY A 208 1.57 -13.48 -16.39
CA GLY A 208 2.15 -12.64 -17.43
C GLY A 208 3.52 -12.07 -17.09
N ALA A 209 3.91 -12.03 -15.81
CA ALA A 209 5.06 -11.28 -15.31
C ALA A 209 6.36 -11.49 -16.11
N ARG A 210 6.77 -12.76 -16.30
CA ARG A 210 8.00 -13.10 -17.03
C ARG A 210 7.91 -12.74 -18.51
N ARG A 211 6.79 -13.03 -19.14
CA ARG A 211 6.57 -12.75 -20.57
C ARG A 211 6.64 -11.26 -20.86
N ARG A 212 6.12 -10.44 -19.95
CA ARG A 212 6.05 -8.98 -20.07
C ARG A 212 7.31 -8.27 -19.57
N LEU A 213 8.28 -8.98 -18.93
CA LEU A 213 9.51 -8.38 -18.40
C LEU A 213 10.30 -7.57 -19.44
N PRO A 214 10.53 -8.03 -20.69
CA PRO A 214 11.27 -7.20 -21.67
C PRO A 214 10.59 -5.87 -21.97
N ARG A 215 9.25 -5.88 -22.05
CA ARG A 215 8.46 -4.66 -22.27
C ARG A 215 8.50 -3.75 -21.03
N ALA A 216 8.43 -4.32 -19.83
CA ALA A 216 8.52 -3.57 -18.58
C ALA A 216 9.89 -2.90 -18.40
N LEU A 217 10.96 -3.56 -18.76
CA LEU A 217 12.31 -2.97 -18.76
C LEU A 217 12.40 -1.76 -19.68
N VAL A 218 11.81 -1.81 -20.85
CA VAL A 218 11.84 -0.67 -21.80
C VAL A 218 10.91 0.47 -21.35
N ALA A 219 9.70 0.15 -20.92
CA ALA A 219 8.68 1.15 -20.62
C ALA A 219 8.89 1.81 -19.24
N ASN A 220 9.28 1.03 -18.23
CA ASN A 220 9.17 1.43 -16.83
C ASN A 220 10.53 1.63 -16.14
N PHE A 221 11.66 1.27 -16.78
CA PHE A 221 12.99 1.35 -16.13
C PHE A 221 13.31 2.76 -15.61
N GLY A 222 13.06 3.79 -16.42
CA GLY A 222 13.34 5.18 -16.05
C GLY A 222 12.50 5.65 -14.86
N THR A 223 11.20 5.31 -14.87
CA THR A 223 10.27 5.63 -13.76
C THR A 223 10.66 4.88 -12.50
N ASN A 224 10.91 3.57 -12.59
CA ASN A 224 11.33 2.76 -11.45
C ASN A 224 12.66 3.25 -10.84
N LEU A 225 13.65 3.58 -11.67
CA LEU A 225 14.92 4.10 -11.18
C LEU A 225 14.72 5.42 -10.42
N ARG A 226 13.90 6.32 -10.93
CA ARG A 226 13.58 7.59 -10.29
C ARG A 226 12.87 7.40 -8.95
N LEU A 227 11.82 6.57 -8.90
CA LEU A 227 11.09 6.27 -7.68
C LEU A 227 11.99 5.62 -6.64
N PHE A 228 12.82 4.64 -7.04
CA PHE A 228 13.76 3.97 -6.15
C PHE A 228 14.79 4.93 -5.56
N VAL A 229 15.40 5.80 -6.38
CA VAL A 229 16.37 6.79 -5.89
C VAL A 229 15.71 7.76 -4.90
N SER A 230 14.47 8.21 -5.18
CA SER A 230 13.74 9.09 -4.27
C SER A 230 13.43 8.39 -2.93
N SER A 231 12.97 7.15 -2.94
CA SER A 231 12.64 6.41 -1.71
C SER A 231 13.85 6.09 -0.81
N MET A 232 15.07 6.20 -1.35
CA MET A 232 16.31 6.01 -0.57
C MET A 232 16.79 7.28 0.13
N VAL A 233 16.35 8.45 -0.33
CA VAL A 233 16.72 9.76 0.22
C VAL A 233 15.71 10.22 1.28
N ASP A 234 14.52 9.68 1.22
CA ASP A 234 13.44 9.85 2.18
C ASP A 234 13.60 8.87 3.35
#